data_2a79fcbeb6771def1b1d3d065e511167
#
_entry.id   2a79fcbeb6771def1b1d3d065e511167
#
_cell.length_a   1.000
_cell.length_b   1.000
_cell.length_c   1.000
_cell.angle_alpha   90.00
_cell.angle_beta   90.00
_cell.angle_gamma   90.00
#
_symmetry.space_group_name_H-M   'P 1'
#
loop_
_entity.id
_entity.type
_entity.pdbx_description
1 polymer ?
#
loop_
_entity_poly.entity_id
_entity_poly.type
_entity_poly.pdbx_seq_one_letter_code
_entity_poly.pdbx_strand_id
1 'polypeptide(L)'
;MHELDQMTPNQRLNAFMTGQSMDRMLAMPVIVSMSGDVCGMTHREKRSSPENEAKCQIEAYKRFGNDLAVIEYGLHMVGVGLGGTTNDPEFQTPAIAT
;
A
#
# COMPACT_ATOMS: atom_id res chain seq x y z
N MET A 1 5.00 -0.70 15.67
CA MET A 1 4.13 -0.03 16.66
C MET A 1 4.89 1.15 17.26
N HIS A 2 4.24 2.29 17.37
CA HIS A 2 4.86 3.47 17.98
C HIS A 2 4.97 3.28 19.51
N GLU A 3 6.00 3.87 20.13
CA GLU A 3 6.23 3.71 21.55
C GLU A 3 5.07 4.20 22.46
N LEU A 4 4.25 5.12 21.94
CA LEU A 4 3.08 5.63 22.64
C LEU A 4 1.81 4.83 22.41
N ASP A 5 1.85 3.85 21.51
CA ASP A 5 0.69 3.02 21.22
C ASP A 5 0.42 2.06 22.39
N GLN A 6 -0.84 2.00 22.83
CA GLN A 6 -1.29 1.10 23.88
C GLN A 6 -2.06 -0.10 23.35
N MET A 7 -2.38 -0.09 22.06
CA MET A 7 -3.11 -1.14 21.36
C MET A 7 -2.34 -1.57 20.12
N THR A 8 -2.45 -2.83 19.75
CA THR A 8 -1.97 -3.29 18.45
C THR A 8 -2.92 -2.83 17.34
N PRO A 9 -2.49 -2.83 16.06
CA PRO A 9 -3.39 -2.52 14.96
C PRO A 9 -4.65 -3.39 14.95
N ASN A 10 -4.53 -4.69 15.23
CA ASN A 10 -5.68 -5.59 15.27
C ASN A 10 -6.65 -5.24 16.41
N GLN A 11 -6.13 -4.93 17.59
CA GLN A 11 -6.95 -4.49 18.72
C GLN A 11 -7.68 -3.20 18.39
N ARG A 12 -6.99 -2.26 17.76
CA ARG A 12 -7.55 -0.96 17.38
C ARG A 12 -8.62 -1.11 16.31
N LEU A 13 -8.37 -1.95 15.30
CA LEU A 13 -9.37 -2.24 14.27
C LEU A 13 -10.62 -2.87 14.88
N ASN A 14 -10.44 -3.84 15.77
CA ASN A 14 -11.56 -4.50 16.43
C ASN A 14 -12.37 -3.52 17.30
N ALA A 15 -11.70 -2.65 18.04
CA ALA A 15 -12.36 -1.62 18.83
C ALA A 15 -13.17 -0.66 17.95
N PHE A 16 -12.61 -0.25 16.82
CA PHE A 16 -13.30 0.58 15.85
C PHE A 16 -14.57 -0.11 15.32
N MET A 17 -14.47 -1.37 14.94
CA MET A 17 -15.61 -2.13 14.39
C MET A 17 -16.71 -2.40 15.41
N THR A 18 -16.36 -2.44 16.69
CA THR A 18 -17.32 -2.73 17.77
C THR A 18 -17.74 -1.47 18.55
N GLY A 19 -17.31 -0.29 18.13
CA GLY A 19 -17.68 0.96 18.77
C GLY A 19 -17.05 1.18 20.15
N GLN A 20 -15.94 0.51 20.44
CA GLN A 20 -15.22 0.65 21.70
C GLN A 20 -14.17 1.76 21.65
N SER A 21 -13.70 2.18 22.83
CA SER A 21 -12.65 3.20 22.93
C SER A 21 -11.33 2.70 22.34
N MET A 22 -10.62 3.62 21.69
CA MET A 22 -9.30 3.36 21.13
C MET A 22 -8.27 4.31 21.76
N ASP A 23 -7.01 3.89 21.78
CA ASP A 23 -5.90 4.73 22.23
C ASP A 23 -5.63 5.91 21.28
N ARG A 24 -5.92 5.75 19.99
CA ARG A 24 -5.88 6.78 18.94
C ARG A 24 -6.72 6.32 17.75
N MET A 25 -6.94 7.22 16.80
CA MET A 25 -7.63 6.87 15.56
C MET A 25 -6.81 5.88 14.73
N LEU A 26 -7.50 5.06 13.95
CA LEU A 26 -6.86 4.23 12.94
C LEU A 26 -6.18 5.10 11.88
N ALA A 27 -4.99 4.71 11.50
CA ALA A 27 -4.24 5.37 10.45
C ALA A 27 -4.03 4.39 9.29
N MET A 28 -4.57 4.73 8.14
CA MET A 28 -4.40 3.96 6.91
C MET A 28 -4.03 4.92 5.78
N PRO A 29 -2.80 5.44 5.79
CA PRO A 29 -2.35 6.29 4.70
C PRO A 29 -2.31 5.51 3.40
N VAL A 30 -2.71 6.15 2.32
CA VAL A 30 -2.62 5.56 0.98
C VAL A 30 -1.19 5.72 0.50
N ILE A 31 -0.41 4.66 0.66
CA ILE A 31 0.98 4.61 0.21
C ILE A 31 1.00 3.74 -1.04
N VAL A 32 1.05 4.39 -2.17
CA VAL A 32 0.95 3.76 -3.48
C VAL A 32 2.37 3.54 -4.05
N SER A 33 2.75 4.31 -5.04
CA SER A 33 4.05 4.18 -5.70
C SER A 33 5.22 4.52 -4.77
N MET A 34 5.01 5.36 -3.77
CA MET A 34 6.04 5.73 -2.80
C MET A 34 6.56 4.53 -2.01
N SER A 35 5.79 3.44 -1.91
CA SER A 35 6.27 2.23 -1.24
C SER A 35 7.49 1.63 -1.95
N GLY A 36 7.61 1.82 -3.26
CA GLY A 36 8.81 1.44 -4.00
C GLY A 36 10.04 2.23 -3.56
N ASP A 37 9.90 3.53 -3.34
CA ASP A 37 10.99 4.38 -2.87
C ASP A 37 11.49 3.93 -1.50
N VAL A 38 10.58 3.55 -0.60
CA VAL A 38 10.93 3.03 0.73
C VAL A 38 11.73 1.74 0.62
N CYS A 39 11.40 0.89 -0.34
CA CYS A 39 12.02 -0.42 -0.53
C CYS A 39 13.27 -0.39 -1.43
N GLY A 40 13.58 0.76 -2.04
CA GLY A 40 14.68 0.89 -2.97
C GLY A 40 14.40 0.31 -4.35
N MET A 41 13.15 0.20 -4.73
CA MET A 41 12.72 -0.29 -6.04
C MET A 41 12.18 0.85 -6.90
N THR A 42 12.40 0.77 -8.22
CA THR A 42 11.71 1.65 -9.16
C THR A 42 10.22 1.28 -9.21
N HIS A 43 9.38 2.18 -9.73
CA HIS A 43 7.94 1.89 -9.86
C HIS A 43 7.71 0.67 -10.76
N ARG A 44 8.52 0.53 -11.82
CA ARG A 44 8.45 -0.63 -12.71
C ARG A 44 8.81 -1.92 -11.99
N GLU A 45 9.89 -1.93 -11.21
CA GLU A 45 10.30 -3.11 -10.43
C GLU A 45 9.23 -3.50 -9.41
N LYS A 46 8.67 -2.52 -8.71
CA LYS A 46 7.62 -2.74 -7.73
C LYS A 46 6.43 -3.47 -8.32
N ARG A 47 5.95 -3.05 -9.49
CA ARG A 47 4.78 -3.65 -10.13
C ARG A 47 5.09 -4.86 -11.00
N SER A 48 6.34 -5.28 -11.07
CA SER A 48 6.76 -6.40 -11.93
C SER A 48 6.30 -7.76 -11.42
N SER A 49 6.05 -7.89 -10.11
CA SER A 49 5.56 -9.14 -9.51
C SER A 49 4.73 -8.85 -8.26
N PRO A 50 3.80 -9.76 -7.89
CA PRO A 50 3.05 -9.65 -6.64
C PRO A 50 3.97 -9.65 -5.41
N GLU A 51 5.07 -10.40 -5.46
CA GLU A 51 6.04 -10.49 -4.38
C GLU A 51 6.73 -9.14 -4.14
N ASN A 52 7.11 -8.43 -5.20
CA ASN A 52 7.72 -7.11 -5.09
C ASN A 52 6.72 -6.09 -4.52
N GLU A 53 5.47 -6.14 -4.97
CA GLU A 53 4.41 -5.28 -4.45
C GLU A 53 4.20 -5.52 -2.95
N ALA A 54 4.07 -6.78 -2.56
CA ALA A 54 3.88 -7.15 -1.15
C ALA A 54 5.07 -6.71 -0.30
N LYS A 55 6.30 -6.91 -0.77
CA LYS A 55 7.50 -6.49 -0.07
C LYS A 55 7.52 -4.99 0.16
N CYS A 56 7.20 -4.21 -0.86
CA CYS A 56 7.17 -2.75 -0.75
C CYS A 56 6.11 -2.29 0.26
N GLN A 57 4.92 -2.87 0.23
CA GLN A 57 3.87 -2.50 1.17
C GLN A 57 4.21 -2.90 2.61
N ILE A 58 4.82 -4.06 2.81
CA ILE A 58 5.24 -4.51 4.14
C ILE A 58 6.33 -3.58 4.70
N GLU A 59 7.31 -3.21 3.90
CA GLU A 59 8.37 -2.30 4.35
C GLU A 59 7.83 -0.91 4.67
N ALA A 60 6.91 -0.39 3.86
CA ALA A 60 6.23 0.87 4.15
C ALA A 60 5.42 0.78 5.44
N TYR A 61 4.68 -0.31 5.65
CA TYR A 61 3.94 -0.56 6.88
C TYR A 61 4.85 -0.52 8.11
N LYS A 62 5.97 -1.22 8.05
CA LYS A 62 6.94 -1.24 9.16
C LYS A 62 7.53 0.13 9.44
N ARG A 63 7.84 0.88 8.38
CA ARG A 63 8.50 2.18 8.50
C ARG A 63 7.57 3.26 9.06
N PHE A 64 6.32 3.30 8.61
CA PHE A 64 5.39 4.37 8.96
C PHE A 64 4.42 4.02 10.08
N GLY A 65 4.38 2.76 10.51
CA GLY A 65 3.52 2.34 11.62
C GLY A 65 2.03 2.41 11.31
N ASN A 66 1.64 2.14 10.07
CA ASN A 66 0.25 2.12 9.66
C ASN A 66 -0.52 1.06 10.44
N ASP A 67 -1.82 1.27 10.65
CA ASP A 67 -2.68 0.23 11.22
C ASP A 67 -3.11 -0.80 10.20
N LEU A 68 -3.23 -0.38 8.94
CA LEU A 68 -3.65 -1.22 7.83
C LEU A 68 -2.71 -1.01 6.66
N ALA A 69 -2.39 -2.09 5.96
CA ALA A 69 -1.68 -2.06 4.69
C ALA A 69 -2.69 -2.23 3.55
N VAL A 70 -2.51 -1.48 2.48
CA VAL A 70 -3.36 -1.55 1.31
C VAL A 70 -2.56 -2.15 0.16
N ILE A 71 -3.12 -3.20 -0.43
CA ILE A 71 -2.54 -3.76 -1.66
C ILE A 71 -3.08 -2.97 -2.83
N GLU A 72 -2.16 -2.43 -3.62
CA GLU A 72 -2.51 -1.65 -4.79
C GLU A 72 -2.38 -2.48 -6.04
N TYR A 73 -3.42 -2.47 -6.87
CA TYR A 73 -3.39 -3.14 -8.16
C TYR A 73 -3.02 -2.20 -9.31
N GLY A 74 -3.01 -0.89 -9.07
CA GLY A 74 -2.89 0.10 -10.12
C GLY A 74 -4.20 0.27 -10.90
N LEU A 75 -4.58 1.51 -11.14
CA LEU A 75 -5.84 1.82 -11.84
C LEU A 75 -5.84 1.33 -13.30
N HIS A 76 -4.68 1.11 -13.88
CA HIS A 76 -4.52 0.66 -15.27
C HIS A 76 -4.85 -0.84 -15.45
N MET A 77 -4.87 -1.64 -14.38
CA MET A 77 -5.03 -3.09 -14.49
C MET A 77 -6.36 -3.51 -15.10
N VAL A 78 -7.42 -2.76 -14.83
CA VAL A 78 -8.73 -3.04 -15.44
C VAL A 78 -8.66 -2.86 -16.96
N GLY A 79 -8.02 -1.79 -17.43
CA GLY A 79 -7.83 -1.56 -18.86
C GLY A 79 -7.02 -2.66 -19.52
N VAL A 80 -5.96 -3.12 -18.87
CA VAL A 80 -5.14 -4.23 -19.36
C VAL A 80 -5.96 -5.52 -19.42
N GLY A 81 -6.76 -5.79 -18.39
CA GLY A 81 -7.64 -6.96 -18.34
C GLY A 81 -8.70 -6.94 -19.46
N LEU A 82 -9.06 -5.77 -19.97
CA LEU A 82 -9.99 -5.62 -21.08
C LEU A 82 -9.29 -5.58 -22.47
N GLY A 83 -8.00 -5.87 -22.51
CA GLY A 83 -7.25 -5.93 -23.76
C GLY A 83 -6.52 -4.65 -24.15
N GLY A 84 -6.53 -3.64 -23.28
CA GLY A 84 -5.78 -2.41 -23.49
C GLY A 84 -4.28 -2.60 -23.26
N THR A 85 -3.50 -1.66 -23.77
CA THR A 85 -2.06 -1.61 -23.51
C THR A 85 -1.72 -0.42 -22.63
N THR A 86 -0.61 -0.51 -21.91
CA THR A 86 -0.09 0.58 -21.10
C THR A 86 1.30 0.95 -21.54
N ASN A 87 1.68 2.20 -21.31
CA ASN A 87 3.11 2.51 -21.23
C ASN A 87 3.68 1.85 -19.97
N ASP A 88 4.98 1.65 -19.93
CA ASP A 88 5.63 1.02 -18.77
C ASP A 88 6.77 1.94 -18.25
N PRO A 89 6.43 3.10 -17.69
CA PRO A 89 7.46 4.02 -17.20
C PRO A 89 8.15 3.46 -15.96
N GLU A 90 9.43 3.73 -15.84
CA GLU A 90 10.23 3.24 -14.73
C GLU A 90 9.90 3.92 -13.41
N PHE A 91 9.64 5.22 -13.45
CA PHE A 91 9.46 6.05 -12.25
C PHE A 91 8.10 6.71 -12.14
N GLN A 92 7.13 6.29 -12.93
CA GLN A 92 5.80 6.87 -12.93
C GLN A 92 4.74 5.79 -12.88
N THR A 93 3.52 6.19 -12.52
CA THR A 93 2.36 5.31 -12.60
C THR A 93 2.03 5.03 -14.07
N PRO A 94 1.79 3.78 -14.46
CA PRO A 94 1.39 3.45 -15.81
C PRO A 94 0.07 4.10 -16.20
N ALA A 95 -0.05 4.43 -17.47
CA ALA A 95 -1.28 4.95 -18.06
C ALA A 95 -1.68 4.10 -19.26
N ILE A 96 -2.97 4.07 -19.55
CA ILE A 96 -3.47 3.35 -20.72
C ILE A 96 -2.97 4.06 -21.99
N ALA A 97 -2.35 3.30 -22.86
CA ALA A 97 -1.76 3.82 -24.08
C ALA A 97 -2.63 3.56 -25.32
N THR A 98 -3.65 2.73 -25.23
CA THR A 98 -4.70 2.36 -26.19
C THR A 98 -4.92 0.85 -26.25
#